data_1c430cd92b62dc5cdce1ae67b8763319
#
_entry.id   1c430cd92b62dc5cdce1ae67b8763319
#
_cell.length_a   1.000
_cell.length_b   1.000
_cell.length_c   1.000
_cell.angle_alpha   90.00
_cell.angle_beta   90.00
_cell.angle_gamma   90.00
#
_symmetry.space_group_name_H-M   'P 1'
#
loop_
_entity.id
_entity.type
_entity.pdbx_description
1 polymer ?
#
loop_
_entity_poly.entity_id
_entity_poly.type
_entity_poly.pdbx_seq_one_letter_code
_entity_poly.pdbx_strand_id
1 'polypeptide(L)'
;MGLGRARFYELYSNYLHACAHSQADAWSPGRSGGDHHPDWSAAVTALLTKLLSSKPASSYSAAASELHRRLGFQTDRASVRRWALQNRLAPDTRYKQAPQPVKRWQVRDWGALWQYDASPHAWLPCSLDKQVLLDLIDDATRYNTGARLYPSETLLSHFDFLSRTFQAHGLPLALYVDYHSFFYTHNPDAFTQLGAALHFYGVALRYAPTPQAKGKIERRHDYWQKRLPPLLAADQILELCGANHLLDQLLPHANQHEIHRELGTTPHAARDLALTEKRSVLRPAPACPWWPYVWSQRTHVRVGDDGKVPVHDQRHSIAAPPRSTVVRCLRPDGDLFYLQHAPDPKAKPLVLLHCPVF
;
A
#
# COMPACT_ATOMS: atom_id res chain seq x y z
N MET A 1 -34.96 -26.87 22.92
CA MET A 1 -33.99 -27.81 22.31
C MET A 1 -33.93 -29.05 23.19
N GLY A 2 -34.32 -30.21 22.68
CA GLY A 2 -34.30 -31.47 23.47
C GLY A 2 -32.88 -32.05 23.49
N LEU A 3 -32.42 -32.48 24.65
CA LEU A 3 -31.19 -33.25 24.79
C LEU A 3 -31.34 -34.60 24.09
N GLY A 4 -30.37 -34.97 23.24
CA GLY A 4 -30.34 -36.33 22.66
C GLY A 4 -30.19 -37.40 23.76
N ARG A 5 -30.80 -38.58 23.54
CA ARG A 5 -30.89 -39.69 24.54
C ARG A 5 -29.49 -40.08 25.10
N ALA A 6 -28.47 -40.16 24.25
CA ALA A 6 -27.11 -40.48 24.67
C ALA A 6 -26.53 -39.42 25.65
N ARG A 7 -26.73 -38.12 25.37
CA ARG A 7 -26.26 -37.01 26.21
C ARG A 7 -27.01 -36.97 27.57
N PHE A 8 -28.31 -37.36 27.58
CA PHE A 8 -29.07 -37.48 28.82
C PHE A 8 -28.47 -38.56 29.73
N TYR A 9 -28.17 -39.74 29.22
CA TYR A 9 -27.59 -40.82 30.02
C TYR A 9 -26.18 -40.52 30.50
N GLU A 10 -25.39 -39.84 29.71
CA GLU A 10 -24.06 -39.36 30.12
C GLU A 10 -24.15 -38.37 31.29
N LEU A 11 -25.03 -37.39 31.20
CA LEU A 11 -25.29 -36.42 32.29
C LEU A 11 -25.84 -37.06 33.53
N TYR A 12 -26.74 -38.04 33.36
CA TYR A 12 -27.33 -38.80 34.46
C TYR A 12 -26.29 -39.68 35.16
N SER A 13 -25.42 -40.33 34.43
CA SER A 13 -24.31 -41.12 34.98
C SER A 13 -23.33 -40.23 35.77
N ASN A 14 -22.97 -39.08 35.23
CA ASN A 14 -22.09 -38.10 35.89
C ASN A 14 -22.75 -37.56 37.19
N TYR A 15 -24.03 -37.31 37.18
CA TYR A 15 -24.80 -36.91 38.37
C TYR A 15 -24.77 -37.98 39.45
N LEU A 16 -25.06 -39.27 39.12
CA LEU A 16 -25.00 -40.36 40.05
C LEU A 16 -23.60 -40.52 40.67
N HIS A 17 -22.56 -40.39 39.85
CA HIS A 17 -21.19 -40.49 40.30
C HIS A 17 -20.81 -39.30 41.26
N ALA A 18 -21.24 -38.10 40.96
CA ALA A 18 -21.03 -36.94 41.79
C ALA A 18 -21.78 -37.00 43.10
N CYS A 19 -23.04 -37.51 43.10
CA CYS A 19 -23.81 -37.76 44.32
C CYS A 19 -23.13 -38.82 45.22
N ALA A 20 -22.60 -39.89 44.63
CA ALA A 20 -21.93 -40.95 45.38
C ALA A 20 -20.63 -40.44 46.06
N HIS A 21 -20.01 -39.39 45.54
CA HIS A 21 -18.75 -38.80 46.04
C HIS A 21 -18.95 -37.48 46.76
N SER A 22 -20.18 -37.08 47.09
CA SER A 22 -20.51 -35.81 47.80
C SER A 22 -19.95 -34.56 47.16
N GLN A 23 -19.87 -34.51 45.82
CA GLN A 23 -19.40 -33.36 45.06
C GLN A 23 -20.53 -32.34 44.89
N ALA A 24 -20.34 -31.11 45.36
CA ALA A 24 -21.37 -30.08 45.47
C ALA A 24 -21.92 -29.54 44.15
N ASP A 25 -21.29 -29.83 42.99
CA ASP A 25 -21.60 -29.23 41.69
C ASP A 25 -21.79 -30.21 40.54
N ALA A 26 -22.61 -31.22 40.79
CA ALA A 26 -22.94 -32.27 39.81
C ALA A 26 -23.55 -31.76 38.49
N TRP A 27 -24.12 -30.54 38.49
CA TRP A 27 -24.80 -29.95 37.33
C TRP A 27 -24.05 -28.80 36.68
N SER A 28 -22.95 -28.35 37.27
CA SER A 28 -22.10 -27.39 36.60
C SER A 28 -21.55 -28.00 35.32
N PRO A 29 -21.83 -27.43 34.15
CA PRO A 29 -21.20 -27.92 32.94
C PRO A 29 -19.70 -27.86 33.19
N GLY A 30 -19.03 -29.01 33.13
CA GLY A 30 -17.57 -29.07 33.14
C GLY A 30 -17.03 -28.08 32.10
N ARG A 31 -15.87 -27.48 32.37
CA ARG A 31 -15.26 -26.57 31.39
C ARG A 31 -15.28 -27.26 30.01
N SER A 32 -16.26 -26.86 29.19
CA SER A 32 -16.34 -27.32 27.81
C SER A 32 -15.17 -26.71 27.05
N GLY A 33 -14.29 -27.50 26.59
CA GLY A 33 -13.09 -27.13 25.87
C GLY A 33 -11.91 -27.76 26.55
N GLY A 34 -11.21 -28.66 25.85
CA GLY A 34 -9.95 -29.20 26.29
C GLY A 34 -8.93 -28.05 26.53
N ASP A 35 -7.80 -28.38 27.08
CA ASP A 35 -6.68 -27.43 27.21
C ASP A 35 -6.23 -27.05 25.80
N HIS A 36 -6.84 -25.99 25.26
CA HIS A 36 -6.54 -25.44 23.93
C HIS A 36 -5.33 -24.49 23.99
N HIS A 37 -4.30 -24.85 24.79
CA HIS A 37 -3.01 -24.24 24.68
C HIS A 37 -2.31 -24.83 23.45
N PRO A 38 -2.26 -24.14 22.31
CA PRO A 38 -1.46 -24.66 21.22
C PRO A 38 0.01 -24.65 21.69
N ASP A 39 0.65 -25.82 21.67
CA ASP A 39 2.09 -25.93 21.82
C ASP A 39 2.77 -25.30 20.60
N TRP A 40 2.91 -23.99 20.66
CA TRP A 40 3.57 -23.24 19.62
C TRP A 40 5.08 -23.40 19.76
N SER A 41 5.76 -23.66 18.64
CA SER A 41 7.20 -23.83 18.65
C SER A 41 7.92 -22.60 19.23
N ALA A 42 9.14 -22.79 19.73
CA ALA A 42 9.96 -21.70 20.25
C ALA A 42 10.17 -20.57 19.24
N ALA A 43 10.28 -20.89 17.94
CA ALA A 43 10.38 -19.88 16.87
C ALA A 43 9.12 -19.02 16.75
N VAL A 44 7.93 -19.62 16.84
CA VAL A 44 6.63 -18.91 16.77
C VAL A 44 6.47 -18.01 17.99
N THR A 45 6.74 -18.50 19.18
CA THR A 45 6.61 -17.73 20.44
C THR A 45 7.62 -16.59 20.52
N ALA A 46 8.86 -16.81 20.09
CA ALA A 46 9.89 -15.77 20.04
C ALA A 46 9.51 -14.64 19.05
N LEU A 47 9.02 -14.99 17.85
CA LEU A 47 8.59 -14.00 16.87
C LEU A 47 7.37 -13.21 17.38
N LEU A 48 6.38 -13.86 17.99
CA LEU A 48 5.22 -13.19 18.58
C LEU A 48 5.63 -12.24 19.70
N THR A 49 6.50 -12.66 20.61
CA THR A 49 7.02 -11.81 21.68
C THR A 49 7.68 -10.57 21.09
N LYS A 50 8.54 -10.74 20.08
CA LYS A 50 9.20 -9.63 19.38
C LYS A 50 8.20 -8.65 18.80
N LEU A 51 7.18 -9.14 18.06
CA LEU A 51 6.18 -8.31 17.40
C LEU A 51 5.24 -7.58 18.36
N LEU A 52 4.85 -8.22 19.45
CA LEU A 52 3.92 -7.64 20.42
C LEU A 52 4.59 -6.77 21.48
N SER A 53 5.92 -6.91 21.69
CA SER A 53 6.71 -6.06 22.59
C SER A 53 7.33 -4.85 21.90
N SER A 54 7.26 -4.75 20.57
CA SER A 54 7.79 -3.61 19.84
C SER A 54 7.03 -2.32 20.18
N LYS A 55 7.66 -1.17 20.00
CA LYS A 55 7.04 0.14 20.18
C LYS A 55 7.07 0.92 18.87
N PRO A 56 5.91 1.11 18.21
CA PRO A 56 4.57 0.62 18.57
C PRO A 56 4.41 -0.90 18.39
N ALA A 57 3.52 -1.50 19.18
CA ALA A 57 3.25 -2.94 19.13
C ALA A 57 2.42 -3.32 17.89
N SER A 58 2.70 -4.49 17.32
CA SER A 58 1.92 -5.05 16.23
C SER A 58 0.50 -5.40 16.66
N SER A 59 -0.48 -5.21 15.78
CA SER A 59 -1.82 -5.75 16.02
C SER A 59 -1.83 -7.29 15.91
N TYR A 60 -2.79 -7.95 16.54
CA TYR A 60 -2.90 -9.41 16.50
C TYR A 60 -3.06 -9.96 15.06
N SER A 61 -3.78 -9.24 14.19
CA SER A 61 -3.92 -9.62 12.78
C SER A 61 -2.60 -9.49 12.02
N ALA A 62 -1.85 -8.41 12.27
CA ALA A 62 -0.53 -8.23 11.67
C ALA A 62 0.46 -9.31 12.15
N ALA A 63 0.43 -9.65 13.45
CA ALA A 63 1.28 -10.70 14.00
C ALA A 63 0.94 -12.07 13.40
N ALA A 64 -0.34 -12.41 13.22
CA ALA A 64 -0.75 -13.66 12.55
C ALA A 64 -0.24 -13.72 11.09
N SER A 65 -0.37 -12.62 10.34
CA SER A 65 0.15 -12.52 8.98
C SER A 65 1.68 -12.67 8.92
N GLU A 66 2.41 -12.09 9.88
CA GLU A 66 3.86 -12.22 9.96
C GLU A 66 4.33 -13.62 10.33
N LEU A 67 3.60 -14.33 11.19
CA LEU A 67 3.87 -15.75 11.45
C LEU A 67 3.76 -16.59 10.17
N HIS A 68 2.71 -16.35 9.38
CA HIS A 68 2.56 -17.02 8.09
C HIS A 68 3.69 -16.64 7.12
N ARG A 69 3.97 -15.35 6.98
CA ARG A 69 4.99 -14.86 6.05
C ARG A 69 6.40 -15.33 6.36
N ARG A 70 6.80 -15.30 7.65
CA ARG A 70 8.20 -15.60 8.06
C ARG A 70 8.45 -17.07 8.37
N LEU A 71 7.44 -17.76 8.89
CA LEU A 71 7.59 -19.13 9.40
C LEU A 71 6.68 -20.15 8.69
N GLY A 72 5.84 -19.72 7.74
CA GLY A 72 4.82 -20.57 7.13
C GLY A 72 3.73 -21.04 8.11
N PHE A 73 3.69 -20.47 9.33
CA PHE A 73 2.79 -20.90 10.39
C PHE A 73 1.41 -20.22 10.26
N GLN A 74 0.39 -21.00 9.92
CA GLN A 74 -0.97 -20.51 9.80
C GLN A 74 -1.65 -20.42 11.17
N THR A 75 -2.17 -19.26 11.51
CA THR A 75 -2.94 -19.01 12.72
C THR A 75 -3.91 -17.85 12.49
N ASP A 76 -4.90 -17.71 13.37
CA ASP A 76 -5.87 -16.63 13.33
C ASP A 76 -5.63 -15.56 14.40
N ARG A 77 -6.29 -14.41 14.22
CA ARG A 77 -6.27 -13.29 15.18
C ARG A 77 -6.69 -13.71 16.60
N ALA A 78 -7.69 -14.61 16.73
CA ALA A 78 -8.24 -14.98 18.02
C ALA A 78 -7.25 -15.85 18.81
N SER A 79 -6.55 -16.73 18.13
CA SER A 79 -5.49 -17.56 18.71
C SER A 79 -4.29 -16.72 19.15
N VAL A 80 -3.84 -15.77 18.31
CA VAL A 80 -2.78 -14.83 18.70
C VAL A 80 -3.21 -13.98 19.90
N ARG A 81 -4.47 -13.49 19.92
CA ARG A 81 -4.98 -12.70 21.06
C ARG A 81 -5.00 -13.54 22.35
N ARG A 82 -5.47 -14.79 22.30
CA ARG A 82 -5.48 -15.68 23.48
C ARG A 82 -4.08 -15.88 24.03
N TRP A 83 -3.14 -16.20 23.16
CA TRP A 83 -1.74 -16.39 23.53
C TRP A 83 -1.15 -15.08 24.14
N ALA A 84 -1.40 -13.93 23.52
CA ALA A 84 -0.91 -12.64 24.03
C ALA A 84 -1.47 -12.28 25.42
N LEU A 85 -2.74 -12.55 25.68
CA LEU A 85 -3.36 -12.32 26.99
C LEU A 85 -2.73 -13.22 28.06
N GLN A 86 -2.49 -14.50 27.75
CA GLN A 86 -1.84 -15.45 28.66
C GLN A 86 -0.40 -15.03 29.01
N ASN A 87 0.33 -14.47 28.02
CA ASN A 87 1.69 -14.02 28.17
C ASN A 87 1.84 -12.55 28.58
N ARG A 88 0.73 -11.86 28.95
CA ARG A 88 0.67 -10.44 29.36
C ARG A 88 1.25 -9.48 28.31
N LEU A 89 1.13 -9.81 27.03
CA LEU A 89 1.60 -9.04 25.89
C LEU A 89 0.44 -8.40 25.10
N ALA A 90 -0.67 -8.08 25.78
CA ALA A 90 -1.83 -7.49 25.12
C ALA A 90 -1.56 -6.00 24.80
N PRO A 91 -1.59 -5.58 23.50
CA PRO A 91 -1.54 -4.17 23.16
C PRO A 91 -2.79 -3.45 23.68
N ASP A 92 -2.62 -2.21 24.15
CA ASP A 92 -3.72 -1.35 24.58
C ASP A 92 -4.54 -0.90 23.35
N THR A 93 -5.59 -1.64 23.03
CA THR A 93 -6.46 -1.34 21.89
C THR A 93 -7.74 -0.67 22.36
N ARG A 94 -7.84 0.66 22.22
CA ARG A 94 -9.11 1.38 22.42
C ARG A 94 -10.07 1.08 21.26
N TYR A 95 -11.26 0.58 21.56
CA TYR A 95 -12.33 0.38 20.58
C TYR A 95 -12.84 1.73 20.07
N LYS A 96 -12.72 1.98 18.76
CA LYS A 96 -13.44 3.08 18.10
C LYS A 96 -14.82 2.60 17.69
N GLN A 97 -15.85 3.44 17.89
CA GLN A 97 -17.20 3.17 17.40
C GLN A 97 -17.19 2.93 15.89
N ALA A 98 -18.01 1.96 15.44
CA ALA A 98 -18.14 1.66 14.01
C ALA A 98 -18.74 2.89 13.29
N PRO A 99 -18.15 3.35 12.18
CA PRO A 99 -18.71 4.44 11.40
C PRO A 99 -20.04 4.02 10.76
N GLN A 100 -20.95 5.00 10.59
CA GLN A 100 -22.23 4.76 9.93
C GLN A 100 -22.05 4.25 8.48
N PRO A 101 -22.96 3.40 7.98
CA PRO A 101 -22.85 2.85 6.64
C PRO A 101 -23.02 3.95 5.58
N VAL A 102 -21.98 4.16 4.78
CA VAL A 102 -21.99 5.05 3.62
C VAL A 102 -22.34 4.23 2.37
N LYS A 103 -23.17 4.80 1.47
CA LYS A 103 -23.46 4.18 0.16
C LYS A 103 -22.15 3.90 -0.59
N ARG A 104 -21.86 2.64 -0.85
CA ARG A 104 -20.60 2.20 -1.45
C ARG A 104 -20.81 2.01 -2.96
N TRP A 105 -19.90 2.53 -3.75
CA TRP A 105 -19.81 2.27 -5.17
C TRP A 105 -18.50 1.52 -5.47
N GLN A 106 -18.49 0.77 -6.56
CA GLN A 106 -17.33 0.00 -7.02
C GLN A 106 -17.40 -0.15 -8.52
N VAL A 107 -16.26 0.03 -9.20
CA VAL A 107 -16.16 -0.34 -10.61
C VAL A 107 -16.06 -1.85 -10.74
N ARG A 108 -16.43 -2.36 -11.92
CA ARG A 108 -16.50 -3.81 -12.17
C ARG A 108 -15.17 -4.38 -12.65
N ASP A 109 -14.45 -3.62 -13.47
CA ASP A 109 -13.35 -4.16 -14.27
C ASP A 109 -11.99 -3.81 -13.68
N TRP A 110 -11.07 -4.79 -13.68
CA TRP A 110 -9.68 -4.61 -13.30
C TRP A 110 -9.01 -3.56 -14.21
N GLY A 111 -8.36 -2.56 -13.59
CA GLY A 111 -7.70 -1.47 -14.29
C GLY A 111 -8.62 -0.35 -14.76
N ALA A 112 -9.95 -0.41 -14.48
CA ALA A 112 -10.85 0.69 -14.83
C ALA A 112 -10.61 1.94 -13.99
N LEU A 113 -10.37 1.77 -12.71
CA LEU A 113 -10.11 2.87 -11.79
C LEU A 113 -9.15 2.42 -10.68
N TRP A 114 -8.04 3.12 -10.55
CA TRP A 114 -7.15 2.96 -9.41
C TRP A 114 -7.27 4.15 -8.48
N GLN A 115 -7.46 3.91 -7.19
CA GLN A 115 -7.46 4.95 -6.17
C GLN A 115 -6.02 5.23 -5.76
N TYR A 116 -5.61 6.49 -5.88
CA TYR A 116 -4.27 6.96 -5.58
C TYR A 116 -4.30 8.02 -4.49
N ASP A 117 -3.42 7.91 -3.51
CA ASP A 117 -3.34 8.87 -2.41
C ASP A 117 -1.96 8.89 -1.75
N ALA A 118 -1.68 9.99 -1.06
CA ALA A 118 -0.51 10.20 -0.23
C ALA A 118 -0.89 10.16 1.26
N SER A 119 -0.09 9.48 2.07
CA SER A 119 -0.30 9.41 3.52
C SER A 119 0.92 9.92 4.29
N PRO A 120 0.94 11.20 4.69
CA PRO A 120 1.97 11.73 5.57
C PRO A 120 1.83 11.17 6.99
N HIS A 121 2.86 10.49 7.49
CA HIS A 121 2.86 9.89 8.82
C HIS A 121 4.30 9.72 9.33
N ALA A 122 4.49 9.58 10.67
CA ALA A 122 5.75 9.13 11.23
C ALA A 122 5.90 7.62 10.97
N TRP A 123 6.39 7.28 9.77
CA TRP A 123 6.48 5.89 9.32
C TRP A 123 7.68 5.15 9.91
N LEU A 124 8.81 5.85 10.05
CA LEU A 124 10.03 5.28 10.59
C LEU A 124 10.03 5.32 12.12
N PRO A 125 10.48 4.26 12.80
CA PRO A 125 10.69 4.28 14.25
C PRO A 125 11.72 5.35 14.63
N CYS A 126 11.49 6.00 15.76
CA CYS A 126 12.39 7.02 16.32
C CYS A 126 12.59 8.28 15.46
N SER A 127 11.89 8.43 14.34
CA SER A 127 11.90 9.65 13.55
C SER A 127 10.84 10.63 14.06
N LEU A 128 11.23 11.90 14.25
CA LEU A 128 10.30 13.00 14.54
C LEU A 128 9.66 13.54 13.26
N ASP A 129 10.32 13.34 12.14
CA ASP A 129 9.87 13.82 10.84
C ASP A 129 8.81 12.88 10.26
N LYS A 130 7.83 13.47 9.56
CA LYS A 130 6.86 12.72 8.78
C LYS A 130 7.46 12.35 7.44
N GLN A 131 7.36 11.08 7.08
CA GLN A 131 7.58 10.60 5.73
C GLN A 131 6.23 10.45 5.03
N VAL A 132 6.23 10.24 3.73
CA VAL A 132 5.01 10.07 2.94
C VAL A 132 4.97 8.68 2.32
N LEU A 133 3.89 7.95 2.55
CA LEU A 133 3.55 6.75 1.81
C LEU A 133 2.70 7.15 0.60
N LEU A 134 3.17 6.86 -0.59
CA LEU A 134 2.35 6.85 -1.79
C LEU A 134 1.77 5.46 -1.96
N ASP A 135 0.46 5.36 -2.14
CA ASP A 135 -0.28 4.10 -2.17
C ASP A 135 -1.29 4.08 -3.29
N LEU A 136 -1.45 2.93 -3.95
CA LEU A 136 -2.29 2.78 -5.13
C LEU A 136 -3.02 1.43 -5.12
N ILE A 137 -4.36 1.47 -5.14
CA ILE A 137 -5.20 0.28 -5.14
C ILE A 137 -6.16 0.26 -6.31
N ASP A 138 -6.41 -0.92 -6.86
CA ASP A 138 -7.49 -1.13 -7.82
C ASP A 138 -8.85 -1.12 -7.14
N ASP A 139 -9.79 -0.35 -7.68
CA ASP A 139 -11.13 -0.19 -7.09
C ASP A 139 -11.98 -1.44 -7.20
N ALA A 140 -11.82 -2.23 -8.27
CA ALA A 140 -12.60 -3.44 -8.49
C ALA A 140 -12.18 -4.58 -7.57
N THR A 141 -10.88 -4.83 -7.49
CA THR A 141 -10.31 -6.04 -6.87
C THR A 141 -9.67 -5.78 -5.52
N ARG A 142 -9.51 -4.54 -5.11
CA ARG A 142 -8.74 -4.13 -3.92
C ARG A 142 -7.26 -4.54 -3.99
N TYR A 143 -6.81 -5.01 -5.15
CA TYR A 143 -5.40 -5.33 -5.35
C TYR A 143 -4.57 -4.06 -5.17
N ASN A 144 -3.63 -4.10 -4.25
CA ASN A 144 -2.69 -3.00 -4.08
C ASN A 144 -1.60 -3.14 -5.15
N THR A 145 -1.57 -2.21 -6.08
CA THR A 145 -0.63 -2.20 -7.20
C THR A 145 0.69 -1.54 -6.86
N GLY A 146 0.73 -0.74 -5.80
CA GLY A 146 1.96 -0.10 -5.33
C GLY A 146 1.80 0.54 -3.95
N ALA A 147 2.86 0.48 -3.16
CA ALA A 147 3.03 1.23 -1.92
C ALA A 147 4.52 1.53 -1.75
N ARG A 148 4.89 2.79 -1.53
CA ARG A 148 6.29 3.19 -1.39
C ARG A 148 6.44 4.43 -0.51
N LEU A 149 7.44 4.42 0.35
CA LEU A 149 7.80 5.53 1.22
C LEU A 149 8.79 6.49 0.55
N TYR A 150 8.55 7.78 0.77
CA TYR A 150 9.43 8.87 0.35
C TYR A 150 9.70 9.81 1.51
N PRO A 151 10.83 10.57 1.50
CA PRO A 151 11.11 11.55 2.53
C PRO A 151 10.02 12.63 2.65
N SER A 152 9.47 13.05 1.52
CA SER A 152 8.41 14.05 1.42
C SER A 152 7.58 13.86 0.15
N GLU A 153 6.40 14.46 0.12
CA GLU A 153 5.54 14.50 -1.05
C GLU A 153 6.05 15.57 -2.02
N THR A 154 6.59 15.13 -3.14
CA THR A 154 7.12 15.99 -4.20
C THR A 154 6.65 15.51 -5.57
N LEU A 155 6.73 16.37 -6.58
CA LEU A 155 6.42 15.97 -7.96
C LEU A 155 7.33 14.81 -8.41
N LEU A 156 8.59 14.80 -8.01
CA LEU A 156 9.53 13.72 -8.35
C LEU A 156 9.17 12.41 -7.67
N SER A 157 8.70 12.42 -6.41
CA SER A 157 8.23 11.21 -5.74
C SER A 157 6.99 10.62 -6.42
N HIS A 158 6.05 11.46 -6.89
CA HIS A 158 4.92 11.01 -7.69
C HIS A 158 5.35 10.40 -9.03
N PHE A 159 6.31 11.02 -9.72
CA PHE A 159 6.83 10.50 -10.98
C PHE A 159 7.55 9.17 -10.80
N ASP A 160 8.41 9.02 -9.79
CA ASP A 160 9.08 7.74 -9.49
C ASP A 160 8.04 6.65 -9.19
N PHE A 161 7.12 6.93 -8.29
CA PHE A 161 6.12 5.96 -7.85
C PHE A 161 5.22 5.49 -9.00
N LEU A 162 4.62 6.42 -9.75
CA LEU A 162 3.70 6.09 -10.83
C LEU A 162 4.41 5.41 -11.99
N SER A 163 5.60 5.88 -12.37
CA SER A 163 6.35 5.25 -13.47
C SER A 163 6.71 3.80 -13.15
N ARG A 164 7.18 3.50 -11.94
CA ARG A 164 7.48 2.14 -11.47
C ARG A 164 6.23 1.25 -11.44
N THR A 165 5.15 1.77 -10.87
CA THR A 165 3.90 1.01 -10.74
C THR A 165 3.29 0.70 -12.10
N PHE A 166 3.31 1.67 -13.02
CA PHE A 166 2.80 1.47 -14.38
C PHE A 166 3.68 0.52 -15.21
N GLN A 167 4.99 0.56 -15.02
CA GLN A 167 5.89 -0.43 -15.65
C GLN A 167 5.62 -1.86 -15.15
N ALA A 168 5.37 -2.01 -13.85
CA ALA A 168 5.14 -3.33 -13.25
C ALA A 168 3.78 -3.93 -13.58
N HIS A 169 2.74 -3.11 -13.66
CA HIS A 169 1.35 -3.58 -13.73
C HIS A 169 0.62 -3.16 -15.01
N GLY A 170 1.06 -2.13 -15.72
CA GLY A 170 0.35 -1.51 -16.84
C GLY A 170 -0.38 -0.23 -16.47
N LEU A 171 -1.15 0.31 -17.41
CA LEU A 171 -1.82 1.61 -17.33
C LEU A 171 -3.32 1.42 -17.09
N PRO A 172 -3.91 1.96 -16.00
CA PRO A 172 -5.35 1.97 -15.80
C PRO A 172 -6.03 2.95 -16.76
N LEU A 173 -7.35 2.88 -16.88
CA LEU A 173 -8.11 3.90 -17.62
C LEU A 173 -8.13 5.23 -16.87
N ALA A 174 -8.22 5.20 -15.53
CA ALA A 174 -8.26 6.42 -14.73
C ALA A 174 -7.62 6.24 -13.35
N LEU A 175 -7.09 7.34 -12.81
CA LEU A 175 -6.74 7.49 -11.40
C LEU A 175 -7.82 8.29 -10.68
N TYR A 176 -8.21 7.84 -9.49
CA TYR A 176 -9.12 8.54 -8.58
C TYR A 176 -8.30 9.22 -7.49
N VAL A 177 -8.28 10.54 -7.51
CA VAL A 177 -7.42 11.41 -6.70
C VAL A 177 -8.25 12.48 -5.99
N ASP A 178 -7.66 13.20 -5.05
CA ASP A 178 -8.23 14.44 -4.50
C ASP A 178 -7.90 15.66 -5.37
N TYR A 179 -8.36 16.84 -4.91
CA TYR A 179 -8.06 18.13 -5.54
C TYR A 179 -6.71 18.70 -5.13
N HIS A 180 -5.71 17.85 -4.86
CA HIS A 180 -4.37 18.33 -4.52
C HIS A 180 -3.71 19.02 -5.71
N SER A 181 -2.86 20.02 -5.45
CA SER A 181 -2.20 20.87 -6.47
C SER A 181 -1.33 20.09 -7.46
N PHE A 182 -0.90 18.88 -7.13
CA PHE A 182 -0.20 18.02 -8.09
C PHE A 182 -1.11 17.50 -9.20
N PHE A 183 -2.41 17.36 -8.95
CA PHE A 183 -3.38 16.81 -9.89
C PHE A 183 -4.29 17.86 -10.48
N TYR A 184 -4.58 18.90 -9.73
CA TYR A 184 -5.63 19.88 -10.06
C TYR A 184 -5.06 21.28 -10.31
N THR A 185 -5.56 21.94 -11.34
CA THR A 185 -5.38 23.37 -11.60
C THR A 185 -6.73 24.02 -11.82
N HIS A 186 -6.88 25.28 -11.40
CA HIS A 186 -8.11 26.04 -11.60
C HIS A 186 -8.35 26.42 -13.07
N ASN A 187 -7.34 26.33 -13.92
CA ASN A 187 -7.48 26.56 -15.36
C ASN A 187 -7.92 25.26 -16.04
N PRO A 188 -9.14 25.18 -16.61
CA PRO A 188 -9.66 23.97 -17.26
C PRO A 188 -8.88 23.60 -18.53
N ASP A 189 -8.20 24.57 -19.16
CA ASP A 189 -7.43 24.36 -20.40
C ASP A 189 -5.93 24.00 -20.12
N ALA A 190 -5.55 23.91 -18.85
CA ALA A 190 -4.19 23.61 -18.47
C ALA A 190 -4.10 22.28 -17.67
N PHE A 191 -2.98 21.60 -17.83
CA PHE A 191 -2.62 20.46 -17.01
C PHE A 191 -1.50 20.84 -16.03
N THR A 192 -1.55 20.26 -14.82
CA THR A 192 -0.35 20.17 -14.00
C THR A 192 0.69 19.30 -14.70
N GLN A 193 1.96 19.36 -14.31
CA GLN A 193 2.99 18.50 -14.92
C GLN A 193 2.67 17.00 -14.77
N LEU A 194 2.11 16.61 -13.61
CA LEU A 194 1.66 15.24 -13.37
C LEU A 194 0.44 14.89 -14.22
N GLY A 195 -0.54 15.79 -14.30
CA GLY A 195 -1.71 15.65 -15.18
C GLY A 195 -1.33 15.49 -16.64
N ALA A 196 -0.36 16.29 -17.12
CA ALA A 196 0.17 16.19 -18.49
C ALA A 196 0.88 14.85 -18.74
N ALA A 197 1.62 14.29 -17.77
CA ALA A 197 2.23 12.98 -17.89
C ALA A 197 1.18 11.87 -17.98
N LEU A 198 0.16 11.91 -17.16
CA LEU A 198 -0.96 10.96 -17.19
C LEU A 198 -1.74 11.06 -18.52
N HIS A 199 -2.03 12.28 -18.96
CA HIS A 199 -2.72 12.53 -20.24
C HIS A 199 -1.92 12.00 -21.43
N PHE A 200 -0.60 12.16 -21.44
CA PHE A 200 0.28 11.63 -22.50
C PHE A 200 0.09 10.12 -22.70
N TYR A 201 -0.14 9.37 -21.62
CA TYR A 201 -0.39 7.93 -21.69
C TYR A 201 -1.88 7.57 -21.69
N GLY A 202 -2.77 8.54 -21.83
CA GLY A 202 -4.22 8.33 -21.87
C GLY A 202 -4.79 7.79 -20.56
N VAL A 203 -4.21 8.16 -19.42
CA VAL A 203 -4.75 7.88 -18.08
C VAL A 203 -5.55 9.08 -17.63
N ALA A 204 -6.86 8.93 -17.46
CA ALA A 204 -7.74 10.03 -17.06
C ALA A 204 -7.61 10.30 -15.55
N LEU A 205 -7.79 11.57 -15.15
CA LEU A 205 -7.96 11.94 -13.76
C LEU A 205 -9.45 12.01 -13.40
N ARG A 206 -9.83 11.40 -12.30
CA ARG A 206 -11.15 11.48 -11.68
C ARG A 206 -10.98 12.04 -10.28
N TYR A 207 -11.73 13.08 -9.94
CA TYR A 207 -11.59 13.78 -8.67
C TYR A 207 -12.64 13.32 -7.66
N ALA A 208 -12.22 13.07 -6.44
CA ALA A 208 -13.11 12.75 -5.34
C ALA A 208 -13.86 14.02 -4.91
N PRO A 209 -15.21 14.04 -4.94
CA PRO A 209 -15.96 15.23 -4.58
C PRO A 209 -15.87 15.57 -3.09
N THR A 210 -15.56 14.58 -2.24
CA THR A 210 -15.36 14.74 -0.81
C THR A 210 -14.28 13.80 -0.32
N PRO A 211 -13.57 14.10 0.80
CA PRO A 211 -12.62 13.17 1.40
C PRO A 211 -13.20 11.78 1.64
N GLN A 212 -14.44 11.69 2.13
CA GLN A 212 -15.13 10.43 2.41
C GLN A 212 -15.33 9.55 1.17
N ALA A 213 -15.34 10.16 -0.03
CA ALA A 213 -15.42 9.41 -1.29
C ALA A 213 -14.18 8.53 -1.57
N LYS A 214 -13.04 8.79 -0.90
CA LYS A 214 -11.80 8.02 -0.97
C LYS A 214 -11.67 6.96 0.14
N GLY A 215 -12.74 6.60 0.82
CA GLY A 215 -12.73 5.70 1.98
C GLY A 215 -12.08 4.32 1.77
N LYS A 216 -11.85 3.88 0.53
CA LYS A 216 -11.15 2.62 0.24
C LYS A 216 -9.64 2.78 0.44
N ILE A 217 -9.04 3.83 -0.14
CA ILE A 217 -7.61 4.11 0.02
C ILE A 217 -7.31 4.58 1.45
N GLU A 218 -8.21 5.35 2.10
CA GLU A 218 -8.06 5.76 3.50
C GLU A 218 -7.98 4.55 4.44
N ARG A 219 -8.80 3.50 4.21
CA ARG A 219 -8.69 2.24 4.96
C ARG A 219 -7.39 1.50 4.67
N ARG A 220 -6.85 1.63 3.47
CA ARG A 220 -5.56 1.06 3.13
C ARG A 220 -4.44 1.80 3.86
N HIS A 221 -4.53 3.13 3.99
CA HIS A 221 -3.60 3.90 4.83
C HIS A 221 -3.68 3.48 6.29
N ASP A 222 -4.89 3.35 6.87
CA ASP A 222 -5.07 2.85 8.24
C ASP A 222 -4.48 1.44 8.44
N TYR A 223 -4.59 0.58 7.42
CA TYR A 223 -3.97 -0.74 7.40
C TYR A 223 -2.44 -0.66 7.48
N TRP A 224 -1.82 0.19 6.65
CA TRP A 224 -0.37 0.36 6.64
C TRP A 224 0.14 1.06 7.90
N GLN A 225 -0.55 2.10 8.38
CA GLN A 225 -0.18 2.82 9.61
C GLN A 225 -0.19 1.92 10.84
N LYS A 226 -1.07 0.92 10.90
CA LYS A 226 -1.13 -0.05 11.99
C LYS A 226 -0.16 -1.22 11.85
N ARG A 227 0.38 -1.42 10.67
CA ARG A 227 1.23 -2.59 10.38
C ARG A 227 2.69 -2.24 10.18
N LEU A 228 2.99 -1.26 9.33
CA LEU A 228 4.35 -0.99 8.92
C LEU A 228 5.22 -0.44 10.07
N PRO A 229 4.84 0.60 10.83
CA PRO A 229 5.68 1.12 11.90
C PRO A 229 6.02 0.09 12.99
N PRO A 230 5.08 -0.77 13.45
CA PRO A 230 5.43 -1.83 14.39
C PRO A 230 6.41 -2.86 13.84
N LEU A 231 6.30 -3.21 12.55
CA LEU A 231 7.21 -4.16 11.91
C LEU A 231 8.61 -3.57 11.76
N LEU A 232 8.71 -2.30 11.33
CA LEU A 232 9.98 -1.59 11.23
C LEU A 232 10.65 -1.48 12.60
N ALA A 233 9.89 -1.17 13.64
CA ALA A 233 10.42 -1.11 15.01
C ALA A 233 10.88 -2.48 15.50
N ALA A 234 10.12 -3.56 15.25
CA ALA A 234 10.48 -4.91 15.64
C ALA A 234 11.76 -5.40 14.93
N ASP A 235 11.96 -5.02 13.67
CA ASP A 235 13.12 -5.43 12.86
C ASP A 235 14.26 -4.42 12.91
N GLN A 236 14.12 -3.34 13.69
CA GLN A 236 15.11 -2.24 13.83
C GLN A 236 15.47 -1.61 12.48
N ILE A 237 14.49 -1.48 11.60
CA ILE A 237 14.63 -0.80 10.31
C ILE A 237 14.36 0.68 10.52
N LEU A 238 15.40 1.50 10.39
CA LEU A 238 15.36 2.93 10.70
C LEU A 238 15.43 3.81 9.44
N GLU A 239 15.66 3.22 8.27
CA GLU A 239 15.88 3.94 7.02
C GLU A 239 14.83 3.61 5.97
N LEU A 240 14.57 4.58 5.09
CA LEU A 240 13.58 4.45 4.00
C LEU A 240 13.89 3.31 3.04
N CYS A 241 15.18 3.06 2.76
CA CYS A 241 15.57 1.96 1.87
C CYS A 241 15.13 0.61 2.42
N GLY A 242 15.45 0.32 3.68
CA GLY A 242 15.03 -0.90 4.37
C GLY A 242 13.51 -1.00 4.51
N ALA A 243 12.85 0.11 4.82
CA ALA A 243 11.39 0.16 4.91
C ALA A 243 10.70 -0.14 3.56
N ASN A 244 11.23 0.40 2.47
CA ASN A 244 10.73 0.09 1.12
C ASN A 244 11.00 -1.36 0.73
N HIS A 245 12.15 -1.92 1.08
CA HIS A 245 12.43 -3.33 0.85
C HIS A 245 11.44 -4.24 1.61
N LEU A 246 11.07 -3.88 2.85
CA LEU A 246 10.04 -4.61 3.60
C LEU A 246 8.66 -4.46 2.93
N LEU A 247 8.29 -3.26 2.45
CA LEU A 247 7.05 -3.03 1.71
C LEU A 247 6.96 -3.89 0.44
N ASP A 248 8.06 -4.02 -0.30
CA ASP A 248 8.15 -4.85 -1.51
C ASP A 248 7.88 -6.35 -1.21
N GLN A 249 8.11 -6.80 0.03
CA GLN A 249 7.76 -8.14 0.49
C GLN A 249 6.34 -8.24 1.04
N LEU A 250 5.88 -7.24 1.80
CA LEU A 250 4.58 -7.24 2.46
C LEU A 250 3.42 -7.07 1.48
N LEU A 251 3.60 -6.28 0.45
CA LEU A 251 2.56 -5.97 -0.52
C LEU A 251 2.09 -7.20 -1.30
N PRO A 252 2.97 -8.02 -1.94
CA PRO A 252 2.55 -9.27 -2.57
C PRO A 252 1.93 -10.24 -1.57
N HIS A 253 2.50 -10.37 -0.37
CA HIS A 253 1.97 -11.25 0.66
C HIS A 253 0.55 -10.85 1.06
N ALA A 254 0.28 -9.57 1.29
CA ALA A 254 -1.04 -9.08 1.63
C ALA A 254 -2.06 -9.32 0.49
N ASN A 255 -1.66 -9.09 -0.76
CA ASN A 255 -2.51 -9.35 -1.91
C ASN A 255 -2.86 -10.85 -2.06
N GLN A 256 -1.92 -11.74 -1.80
CA GLN A 256 -2.06 -13.19 -2.03
C GLN A 256 -2.75 -13.92 -0.88
N HIS A 257 -2.50 -13.53 0.36
CA HIS A 257 -2.84 -14.33 1.53
C HIS A 257 -3.87 -13.69 2.46
N GLU A 258 -4.13 -12.39 2.36
CA GLU A 258 -5.07 -11.74 3.26
C GLU A 258 -6.45 -11.59 2.63
N ILE A 259 -7.46 -12.15 3.31
CA ILE A 259 -8.85 -12.04 2.88
C ILE A 259 -9.33 -10.61 3.10
N HIS A 260 -9.75 -9.94 2.01
CA HIS A 260 -10.39 -8.64 2.10
C HIS A 260 -11.85 -8.79 2.50
N ARG A 261 -12.24 -8.19 3.62
CA ARG A 261 -13.57 -8.38 4.24
C ARG A 261 -14.75 -8.13 3.29
N GLU A 262 -14.66 -7.12 2.43
CA GLU A 262 -15.76 -6.76 1.51
C GLU A 262 -15.84 -7.70 0.30
N LEU A 263 -14.71 -8.28 -0.11
CA LEU A 263 -14.64 -9.21 -1.23
C LEU A 263 -14.94 -10.65 -0.80
N GLY A 264 -14.75 -10.99 0.46
CA GLY A 264 -14.81 -12.36 0.96
C GLY A 264 -13.69 -13.28 0.45
N THR A 265 -12.71 -12.70 -0.26
CA THR A 265 -11.58 -13.40 -0.87
C THR A 265 -10.32 -12.54 -0.83
N THR A 266 -9.17 -13.06 -1.30
CA THR A 266 -7.94 -12.28 -1.40
C THR A 266 -8.00 -11.34 -2.61
N PRO A 267 -7.33 -10.16 -2.57
CA PRO A 267 -7.24 -9.27 -3.73
C PRO A 267 -6.65 -9.96 -4.97
N HIS A 268 -5.70 -10.87 -4.78
CA HIS A 268 -5.12 -11.67 -5.85
C HIS A 268 -6.15 -12.56 -6.53
N ALA A 269 -6.91 -13.34 -5.76
CA ALA A 269 -7.96 -14.19 -6.30
C ALA A 269 -9.07 -13.38 -7.01
N ALA A 270 -9.43 -12.19 -6.46
CA ALA A 270 -10.39 -11.31 -7.10
C ALA A 270 -9.88 -10.77 -8.46
N ARG A 271 -8.57 -10.44 -8.55
CA ARG A 271 -7.93 -10.05 -9.82
C ARG A 271 -7.93 -11.21 -10.81
N ASP A 272 -7.53 -12.40 -10.40
CA ASP A 272 -7.44 -13.57 -11.27
C ASP A 272 -8.83 -13.97 -11.79
N LEU A 273 -9.86 -13.86 -10.97
CA LEU A 273 -11.24 -14.03 -11.41
C LEU A 273 -11.62 -12.99 -12.48
N ALA A 274 -11.27 -11.71 -12.27
CA ALA A 274 -11.54 -10.66 -13.26
C ALA A 274 -10.81 -10.93 -14.59
N LEU A 275 -9.58 -11.45 -14.57
CA LEU A 275 -8.84 -11.84 -15.76
C LEU A 275 -9.49 -13.04 -16.47
N THR A 276 -9.89 -14.07 -15.73
CA THR A 276 -10.57 -15.25 -16.25
C THR A 276 -11.90 -14.90 -16.93
N GLU A 277 -12.65 -13.98 -16.33
CA GLU A 277 -13.92 -13.47 -16.86
C GLU A 277 -13.75 -12.39 -17.94
N LYS A 278 -12.52 -12.15 -18.41
CA LYS A 278 -12.18 -11.11 -19.39
C LYS A 278 -12.65 -9.70 -18.99
N ARG A 279 -12.68 -9.41 -17.69
CA ARG A 279 -13.02 -8.11 -17.13
C ARG A 279 -11.76 -7.31 -16.79
N SER A 280 -10.83 -7.22 -17.73
CA SER A 280 -9.65 -6.37 -17.62
C SER A 280 -9.64 -5.33 -18.73
N VAL A 281 -9.46 -4.09 -18.35
CA VAL A 281 -9.27 -2.95 -19.27
C VAL A 281 -7.89 -2.31 -19.09
N LEU A 282 -7.04 -2.98 -18.32
CA LEU A 282 -5.67 -2.55 -18.08
C LEU A 282 -4.87 -2.65 -19.39
N ARG A 283 -4.13 -1.60 -19.73
CA ARG A 283 -3.29 -1.52 -20.92
C ARG A 283 -1.84 -1.82 -20.56
N PRO A 284 -1.08 -2.52 -21.39
CA PRO A 284 0.36 -2.70 -21.13
C PRO A 284 1.08 -1.35 -21.13
N ALA A 285 2.10 -1.22 -20.29
CA ALA A 285 2.98 -0.06 -20.36
C ALA A 285 3.68 -0.01 -21.72
N PRO A 286 3.61 1.11 -22.44
CA PRO A 286 4.19 1.18 -23.77
C PRO A 286 5.71 1.19 -23.73
N ALA A 287 6.37 0.51 -24.65
CA ALA A 287 7.80 0.67 -24.94
C ALA A 287 8.01 2.01 -25.67
N CYS A 288 7.91 3.12 -24.94
CA CYS A 288 7.94 4.45 -25.50
C CYS A 288 9.27 5.16 -25.18
N PRO A 289 9.99 5.69 -26.19
CA PRO A 289 11.25 6.43 -25.95
C PRO A 289 11.09 7.68 -25.06
N TRP A 290 9.86 8.19 -24.97
CA TRP A 290 9.51 9.31 -24.11
C TRP A 290 9.36 8.94 -22.62
N TRP A 291 9.31 7.63 -22.27
CA TRP A 291 9.03 7.21 -20.89
C TRP A 291 9.87 7.94 -19.83
N PRO A 292 11.20 8.01 -19.94
CA PRO A 292 12.04 8.66 -18.93
C PRO A 292 11.83 10.18 -18.85
N TYR A 293 11.37 10.82 -19.93
CA TYR A 293 11.21 12.28 -20.00
C TYR A 293 9.79 12.74 -19.66
N VAL A 294 8.79 11.90 -19.87
CA VAL A 294 7.41 12.19 -19.44
C VAL A 294 7.32 12.18 -17.91
N TRP A 295 8.00 11.22 -17.27
CA TRP A 295 8.08 11.10 -15.81
C TRP A 295 9.25 11.93 -15.25
N SER A 296 9.36 13.20 -15.64
CA SER A 296 10.36 14.14 -15.19
C SER A 296 9.75 15.52 -14.89
N GLN A 297 10.35 16.25 -13.98
CA GLN A 297 10.01 17.66 -13.76
C GLN A 297 10.58 18.49 -14.91
N ARG A 298 9.70 19.19 -15.62
CA ARG A 298 10.04 19.94 -16.83
C ARG A 298 9.99 21.43 -16.61
N THR A 299 11.01 22.14 -17.13
CA THR A 299 11.05 23.61 -17.16
C THR A 299 11.59 24.07 -18.52
N HIS A 300 11.07 25.18 -19.02
CA HIS A 300 11.62 25.82 -20.20
C HIS A 300 12.82 26.66 -19.80
N VAL A 301 13.91 26.49 -20.51
CA VAL A 301 15.18 27.20 -20.26
C VAL A 301 15.62 27.87 -21.55
N ARG A 302 16.00 29.15 -21.47
CA ARG A 302 16.57 29.88 -22.60
C ARG A 302 18.08 29.61 -22.65
N VAL A 303 18.55 29.20 -23.81
CA VAL A 303 20.00 29.06 -24.09
C VAL A 303 20.65 30.43 -24.05
N GLY A 304 21.76 30.56 -23.36
CA GLY A 304 22.50 31.83 -23.27
C GLY A 304 23.10 32.28 -24.61
N ASP A 305 23.52 33.54 -24.65
CA ASP A 305 24.21 34.08 -25.82
C ASP A 305 25.54 33.36 -26.09
N ASP A 306 26.12 32.74 -25.03
CA ASP A 306 27.31 31.90 -25.05
C ASP A 306 27.04 30.45 -25.50
N GLY A 307 25.82 30.12 -25.92
CA GLY A 307 25.42 28.75 -26.30
C GLY A 307 25.37 27.77 -25.16
N LYS A 308 25.21 28.23 -23.90
CA LYS A 308 25.25 27.41 -22.72
C LYS A 308 23.94 27.43 -21.94
N VAL A 309 23.69 26.34 -21.18
CA VAL A 309 22.56 26.19 -20.24
C VAL A 309 23.11 25.93 -18.83
N PRO A 310 22.30 26.27 -17.78
CA PRO A 310 22.68 25.99 -16.38
C PRO A 310 22.56 24.50 -16.06
N VAL A 311 23.60 23.93 -15.49
CA VAL A 311 23.59 22.55 -14.92
C VAL A 311 24.17 22.65 -13.52
N HIS A 312 23.32 22.49 -12.50
CA HIS A 312 23.68 22.79 -11.12
C HIS A 312 24.32 24.19 -11.01
N ASP A 313 25.54 24.30 -10.48
CA ASP A 313 26.28 25.56 -10.30
C ASP A 313 27.16 25.93 -11.49
N GLN A 314 27.11 25.19 -12.59
CA GLN A 314 27.92 25.36 -13.77
C GLN A 314 27.09 25.63 -15.02
N ARG A 315 27.74 26.08 -16.08
CA ARG A 315 27.15 26.27 -17.41
C ARG A 315 27.81 25.34 -18.42
N HIS A 316 26.99 24.57 -19.11
CA HIS A 316 27.43 23.59 -20.10
C HIS A 316 26.98 23.97 -21.50
N SER A 317 27.86 23.77 -22.47
CA SER A 317 27.51 23.94 -23.88
C SER A 317 26.45 22.94 -24.31
N ILE A 318 25.51 23.39 -25.14
CA ILE A 318 24.42 22.61 -25.65
C ILE A 318 24.33 22.72 -27.18
N ALA A 319 23.89 21.64 -27.83
CA ALA A 319 23.70 21.61 -29.29
C ALA A 319 22.38 22.29 -29.70
N ALA A 320 22.22 23.55 -29.34
CA ALA A 320 21.04 24.38 -29.66
C ALA A 320 21.46 25.81 -29.96
N PRO A 321 20.74 26.54 -30.83
CA PRO A 321 21.07 27.92 -31.15
C PRO A 321 21.02 28.80 -29.90
N PRO A 322 21.96 29.81 -29.79
CA PRO A 322 21.84 30.81 -28.76
C PRO A 322 20.46 31.51 -28.76
N ARG A 323 19.95 31.83 -27.57
CA ARG A 323 18.64 32.45 -27.33
C ARG A 323 17.43 31.54 -27.66
N SER A 324 17.62 30.33 -28.17
CA SER A 324 16.52 29.37 -28.34
C SER A 324 16.00 28.89 -26.99
N THR A 325 14.78 28.34 -26.98
CA THR A 325 14.17 27.72 -25.77
C THR A 325 14.28 26.20 -25.87
N VAL A 326 14.78 25.57 -24.83
CA VAL A 326 14.91 24.11 -24.66
C VAL A 326 14.16 23.65 -23.44
N VAL A 327 13.86 22.37 -23.34
CA VAL A 327 13.15 21.77 -22.21
C VAL A 327 14.14 21.06 -21.30
N ARG A 328 14.29 21.56 -20.08
CA ARG A 328 15.06 20.92 -19.02
C ARG A 328 14.18 19.88 -18.34
N CYS A 329 14.63 18.65 -18.27
CA CYS A 329 13.95 17.51 -17.63
C CYS A 329 14.81 17.00 -16.48
N LEU A 330 14.33 17.15 -15.25
CA LEU A 330 14.92 16.55 -14.05
C LEU A 330 14.16 15.27 -13.71
N ARG A 331 14.84 14.13 -13.75
CA ARG A 331 14.28 12.82 -13.41
C ARG A 331 14.29 12.55 -11.90
N PRO A 332 13.48 11.59 -11.43
CA PRO A 332 13.45 11.19 -10.02
C PRO A 332 14.79 10.64 -9.47
N ASP A 333 15.60 10.03 -10.34
CA ASP A 333 16.95 9.56 -10.00
C ASP A 333 18.01 10.69 -9.95
N GLY A 334 17.60 11.92 -10.26
CA GLY A 334 18.45 13.09 -10.27
C GLY A 334 19.09 13.39 -11.63
N ASP A 335 19.03 12.49 -12.59
CA ASP A 335 19.53 12.69 -13.95
C ASP A 335 18.86 13.92 -14.60
N LEU A 336 19.68 14.76 -15.23
CA LEU A 336 19.24 15.99 -15.87
C LEU A 336 19.44 15.90 -17.39
N PHE A 337 18.38 16.16 -18.12
CA PHE A 337 18.37 16.17 -19.58
C PHE A 337 17.91 17.53 -20.11
N TYR A 338 18.44 17.92 -21.27
CA TYR A 338 17.92 19.02 -22.07
C TYR A 338 17.43 18.47 -23.41
N LEU A 339 16.16 18.72 -23.70
CA LEU A 339 15.49 18.28 -24.92
C LEU A 339 15.19 19.46 -25.82
N GLN A 340 15.16 19.23 -27.13
CA GLN A 340 14.80 20.24 -28.10
C GLN A 340 13.34 20.72 -27.94
N HIS A 341 12.43 19.79 -27.61
CA HIS A 341 11.01 20.08 -27.43
C HIS A 341 10.41 19.22 -26.30
N ALA A 342 9.25 19.62 -25.82
CA ALA A 342 8.49 18.85 -24.84
C ALA A 342 8.03 17.47 -25.39
N PRO A 343 7.71 16.49 -24.54
CA PRO A 343 7.18 15.21 -24.96
C PRO A 343 5.98 15.34 -25.91
N ASP A 344 6.13 14.74 -27.09
CA ASP A 344 5.10 14.66 -28.13
C ASP A 344 4.98 13.21 -28.61
N PRO A 345 3.80 12.58 -28.51
CA PRO A 345 3.59 11.20 -28.98
C PRO A 345 3.91 10.97 -30.46
N LYS A 346 3.89 12.05 -31.27
CA LYS A 346 4.13 11.99 -32.73
C LYS A 346 5.60 12.18 -33.12
N ALA A 347 6.45 12.57 -32.16
CA ALA A 347 7.87 12.83 -32.40
C ALA A 347 8.75 11.88 -31.55
N LYS A 348 10.02 11.77 -31.90
CA LYS A 348 11.02 11.10 -31.07
C LYS A 348 11.71 12.14 -30.17
N PRO A 349 12.14 11.77 -28.94
CA PRO A 349 12.91 12.67 -28.10
C PRO A 349 14.25 12.99 -28.78
N LEU A 350 14.58 14.27 -28.87
CA LEU A 350 15.89 14.74 -29.27
C LEU A 350 16.61 15.32 -28.06
N VAL A 351 17.55 14.53 -27.52
CA VAL A 351 18.36 14.88 -26.37
C VAL A 351 19.55 15.74 -26.85
N LEU A 352 19.63 16.93 -26.32
CA LEU A 352 20.68 17.91 -26.65
C LEU A 352 21.84 17.83 -25.64
N LEU A 353 21.56 17.48 -24.40
CA LEU A 353 22.52 17.32 -23.32
C LEU A 353 21.98 16.34 -22.28
N HIS A 354 22.86 15.47 -21.77
CA HIS A 354 22.60 14.61 -20.61
C HIS A 354 23.68 14.83 -19.55
N CYS A 355 23.24 15.08 -18.33
CA CYS A 355 24.09 15.25 -17.17
C CYS A 355 23.66 14.23 -16.12
N PRO A 356 24.36 13.08 -16.00
CA PRO A 356 24.08 12.09 -14.99
C PRO A 356 24.41 12.61 -13.60
N VAL A 357 23.74 12.09 -12.59
CA VAL A 357 24.13 12.25 -11.18
C VAL A 357 25.33 11.33 -10.91
N PHE A 358 26.42 11.87 -10.38
CA PHE A 358 27.59 11.13 -9.95
C PHE A 358 27.47 10.70 -8.50
#